data_8dcdf4f2c4baad07fe28c27d7d227bdd
#
_entry.id   8dcdf4f2c4baad07fe28c27d7d227bdd
#
_cell.length_a   1.000
_cell.length_b   1.000
_cell.length_c   1.000
_cell.angle_alpha   90.00
_cell.angle_beta   90.00
_cell.angle_gamma   90.00
#
_symmetry.space_group_name_H-M   'P 1'
#
loop_
_entity.id
_entity.type
_entity.pdbx_description
1 polymer ?
#
loop_
_entity_poly.entity_id
_entity_poly.type
_entity_poly.pdbx_seq_one_letter_code
_entity_poly.pdbx_strand_id
1 'polypeptide(L)'
;MGFEPQIRRIVSQTRPDRQTLLFTATWPVEVREIARTLVRNNPVEFRVSGAGDSLLASKNVEQIVHVMNGDEEDKYEKLIETLEREMDGERLLVFVETKASVDTLTRKLRVGGWPALGLHGDKEQKERDWVLSEFKSGSSPIMIATDVASRGLDVEGVKLVVNYDFPNRGGVEEYVHRIGRTGRAGRLGKSVTFFTIRDGRHARGLVDVLRSSGQRVPDALANAAADS
;
A
#
# COMPACT_ATOMS: atom_id res chain seq x y z
N MET A 1 -7.46 2.59 -12.82
CA MET A 1 -8.56 3.29 -12.11
C MET A 1 -9.36 4.06 -13.14
N GLY A 2 -10.68 3.93 -13.20
CA GLY A 2 -11.54 4.46 -14.26
C GLY A 2 -11.76 5.99 -14.28
N PHE A 3 -10.75 6.80 -13.92
CA PHE A 3 -10.88 8.27 -13.90
C PHE A 3 -10.57 8.96 -15.25
N GLU A 4 -10.14 8.21 -16.26
CA GLU A 4 -9.79 8.78 -17.56
C GLU A 4 -10.95 9.61 -18.17
N PRO A 5 -12.22 9.16 -18.19
CA PRO A 5 -13.32 9.93 -18.72
C PRO A 5 -13.55 11.26 -17.97
N GLN A 6 -13.39 11.27 -16.65
CA GLN A 6 -13.52 12.47 -15.83
C GLN A 6 -12.39 13.46 -16.12
N ILE A 7 -11.14 12.96 -16.21
CA ILE A 7 -9.98 13.79 -16.56
C ILE A 7 -10.17 14.42 -17.93
N ARG A 8 -10.58 13.65 -18.95
CA ARG A 8 -10.85 14.18 -20.29
C ARG A 8 -11.94 15.24 -20.29
N ARG A 9 -13.02 15.04 -19.52
CA ARG A 9 -14.11 16.02 -19.38
C ARG A 9 -13.60 17.33 -18.73
N ILE A 10 -12.79 17.25 -17.67
CA ILE A 10 -12.20 18.42 -17.01
C ILE A 10 -11.29 19.16 -18.00
N VAL A 11 -10.40 18.43 -18.66
CA VAL A 11 -9.42 19.00 -19.59
C VAL A 11 -10.10 19.68 -20.79
N SER A 12 -11.24 19.14 -21.29
CA SER A 12 -12.01 19.76 -22.38
C SER A 12 -12.63 21.12 -22.01
N GLN A 13 -12.79 21.41 -20.71
CA GLN A 13 -13.31 22.68 -20.21
C GLN A 13 -12.19 23.70 -19.89
N THR A 14 -10.93 23.27 -19.96
CA THR A 14 -9.80 24.17 -19.71
C THR A 14 -9.26 24.76 -20.99
N ARG A 15 -8.61 25.92 -20.88
CA ARG A 15 -8.06 26.65 -22.06
C ARG A 15 -7.08 25.77 -22.84
N PRO A 16 -7.08 25.87 -24.18
CA PRO A 16 -6.13 25.13 -25.03
C PRO A 16 -4.66 25.52 -24.79
N ASP A 17 -4.37 26.71 -24.30
CA ASP A 17 -3.04 27.24 -24.01
C ASP A 17 -2.55 26.96 -22.59
N ARG A 18 -3.25 26.09 -21.84
CA ARG A 18 -2.88 25.71 -20.49
C ARG A 18 -1.48 25.09 -20.39
N GLN A 19 -0.83 25.23 -19.26
CA GLN A 19 0.31 24.41 -18.85
C GLN A 19 -0.20 23.17 -18.12
N THR A 20 0.30 21.99 -18.51
CA THR A 20 -0.04 20.73 -17.86
C THR A 20 1.21 20.19 -17.15
N LEU A 21 1.11 19.98 -15.84
CA LEU A 21 2.15 19.35 -15.01
C LEU A 21 1.63 18.01 -14.52
N LEU A 22 2.41 16.95 -14.74
CA LEU A 22 2.12 15.59 -14.31
C LEU A 22 3.16 15.17 -13.29
N PHE A 23 2.69 14.76 -12.11
CA PHE A 23 3.55 14.21 -11.06
C PHE A 23 3.09 12.78 -10.75
N THR A 24 4.02 11.84 -10.73
CA THR A 24 3.73 10.45 -10.42
C THR A 24 4.94 9.78 -9.81
N ALA A 25 4.70 8.82 -8.93
CA ALA A 25 5.73 7.94 -8.37
C ALA A 25 5.96 6.69 -9.24
N THR A 26 4.97 6.33 -10.09
CA THR A 26 5.00 5.15 -10.95
C THR A 26 4.65 5.54 -12.37
N TRP A 27 5.21 4.86 -13.37
CA TRP A 27 5.05 5.24 -14.78
C TRP A 27 4.63 4.06 -15.68
N PRO A 28 3.51 3.35 -15.35
CA PRO A 28 3.02 2.24 -16.14
C PRO A 28 2.55 2.68 -17.53
N VAL A 29 2.46 1.73 -18.45
CA VAL A 29 2.14 1.99 -19.87
C VAL A 29 0.82 2.72 -20.02
N GLU A 30 -0.20 2.33 -19.26
CA GLU A 30 -1.54 2.92 -19.30
C GLU A 30 -1.54 4.41 -18.87
N VAL A 31 -0.71 4.75 -17.87
CA VAL A 31 -0.56 6.15 -17.44
C VAL A 31 0.20 6.96 -18.50
N ARG A 32 1.21 6.36 -19.16
CA ARG A 32 1.94 7.01 -20.27
C ARG A 32 1.02 7.37 -21.42
N GLU A 33 0.11 6.47 -21.79
CA GLU A 33 -0.86 6.70 -22.86
C GLU A 33 -1.80 7.86 -22.53
N ILE A 34 -2.36 7.87 -21.32
CA ILE A 34 -3.19 8.99 -20.86
C ILE A 34 -2.39 10.29 -20.84
N ALA A 35 -1.18 10.27 -20.28
CA ALA A 35 -0.31 11.44 -20.20
C ALA A 35 -0.05 12.06 -21.57
N ARG A 36 0.26 11.26 -22.60
CA ARG A 36 0.47 11.72 -23.97
C ARG A 36 -0.72 12.50 -24.54
N THR A 37 -1.93 12.18 -24.11
CA THR A 37 -3.14 12.90 -24.56
C THR A 37 -3.42 14.19 -23.80
N LEU A 38 -2.83 14.35 -22.61
CA LEU A 38 -3.06 15.47 -21.71
C LEU A 38 -2.01 16.57 -21.85
N VAL A 39 -0.77 16.18 -22.15
CA VAL A 39 0.35 17.12 -22.32
C VAL A 39 0.46 17.57 -23.78
N ARG A 40 1.05 18.75 -23.98
CA ARG A 40 1.34 19.28 -25.32
C ARG A 40 2.54 18.58 -25.94
N ASN A 41 2.73 18.78 -27.25
CA ASN A 41 3.89 18.29 -27.98
C ASN A 41 5.19 18.72 -27.30
N ASN A 42 6.13 17.78 -27.21
CA ASN A 42 7.44 17.94 -26.56
C ASN A 42 7.37 18.28 -25.05
N PRO A 43 6.75 17.44 -24.20
CA PRO A 43 6.83 17.62 -22.75
C PRO A 43 8.28 17.44 -22.28
N VAL A 44 8.66 18.23 -21.28
CA VAL A 44 9.91 18.00 -20.56
C VAL A 44 9.65 16.91 -19.53
N GLU A 45 10.35 15.78 -19.65
CA GLU A 45 10.32 14.71 -18.67
C GLU A 45 11.47 14.91 -17.68
N PHE A 46 11.13 14.99 -16.40
CA PHE A 46 12.08 15.14 -15.32
C PHE A 46 11.98 13.96 -14.36
N ARG A 47 13.06 13.19 -14.24
CA ARG A 47 13.16 12.05 -13.30
C ARG A 47 14.08 12.43 -12.14
N VAL A 48 13.55 12.41 -10.92
CA VAL A 48 14.26 12.81 -9.70
C VAL A 48 15.27 11.74 -9.23
N SER A 49 15.03 10.46 -9.55
CA SER A 49 15.94 9.37 -9.20
C SER A 49 16.39 8.61 -10.45
N GLY A 50 17.67 8.25 -10.51
CA GLY A 50 18.25 7.47 -11.61
C GLY A 50 17.77 6.00 -11.70
N ALA A 51 16.63 5.70 -11.15
CA ALA A 51 15.97 4.42 -11.31
C ALA A 51 15.36 4.36 -12.72
N GLY A 52 15.78 3.40 -13.49
CA GLY A 52 15.06 2.97 -14.69
C GLY A 52 13.61 2.59 -14.37
N ASP A 53 12.90 1.94 -15.28
CA ASP A 53 11.49 1.51 -15.10
C ASP A 53 11.24 0.55 -13.91
N SER A 54 12.20 0.36 -12.99
CA SER A 54 12.09 -0.51 -11.82
C SER A 54 11.38 0.20 -10.66
N LEU A 55 10.39 -0.48 -10.09
CA LEU A 55 9.73 -0.07 -8.85
C LEU A 55 10.78 -0.11 -7.71
N LEU A 56 11.05 1.04 -7.11
CA LEU A 56 11.96 1.13 -5.97
C LEU A 56 11.18 1.34 -4.68
N ALA A 57 11.30 0.37 -3.78
CA ALA A 57 10.88 0.56 -2.40
C ALA A 57 11.89 1.44 -1.66
N SER A 58 11.40 2.22 -0.70
CA SER A 58 12.28 3.04 0.15
C SER A 58 13.24 2.15 0.95
N LYS A 59 14.53 2.47 0.92
CA LYS A 59 15.55 1.79 1.74
C LYS A 59 15.35 1.98 3.24
N ASN A 60 14.54 2.97 3.64
CA ASN A 60 14.21 3.23 5.03
C ASN A 60 13.11 2.30 5.57
N VAL A 61 12.58 1.38 4.74
CA VAL A 61 11.56 0.41 5.15
C VAL A 61 12.18 -0.98 5.19
N GLU A 62 12.27 -1.55 6.39
CA GLU A 62 12.55 -2.97 6.58
C GLU A 62 11.36 -3.79 6.07
N GLN A 63 11.58 -4.72 5.15
CA GLN A 63 10.54 -5.50 4.51
C GLN A 63 10.67 -6.98 4.92
N ILE A 64 9.69 -7.50 5.65
CA ILE A 64 9.62 -8.89 6.09
C ILE A 64 8.47 -9.56 5.35
N VAL A 65 8.74 -10.66 4.66
CA VAL A 65 7.72 -11.44 3.93
C VAL A 65 7.60 -12.83 4.55
N HIS A 66 6.39 -13.17 4.97
CA HIS A 66 6.01 -14.51 5.41
C HIS A 66 5.24 -15.21 4.29
N VAL A 67 5.81 -16.28 3.77
CA VAL A 67 5.11 -17.13 2.80
C VAL A 67 4.24 -18.13 3.57
N MET A 68 2.94 -18.15 3.28
CA MET A 68 1.93 -18.87 4.03
C MET A 68 1.02 -19.68 3.10
N ASN A 69 0.34 -20.68 3.61
CA ASN A 69 -0.60 -21.50 2.82
C ASN A 69 -1.90 -20.77 2.47
N GLY A 70 -2.23 -19.68 3.17
CA GLY A 70 -3.40 -18.84 2.90
C GLY A 70 -4.63 -19.21 3.73
N ASP A 71 -4.45 -20.00 4.80
CA ASP A 71 -5.47 -20.18 5.82
C ASP A 71 -5.68 -18.88 6.60
N GLU A 72 -6.93 -18.49 6.80
CA GLU A 72 -7.27 -17.23 7.47
C GLU A 72 -6.95 -17.26 8.97
N GLU A 73 -6.98 -18.43 9.61
CA GLU A 73 -6.63 -18.55 11.02
C GLU A 73 -5.12 -18.42 11.22
N ASP A 74 -4.33 -19.08 10.37
CA ASP A 74 -2.85 -18.94 10.37
C ASP A 74 -2.42 -17.47 10.16
N LYS A 75 -3.10 -16.76 9.24
CA LYS A 75 -2.85 -15.33 9.00
C LYS A 75 -3.19 -14.50 10.24
N TYR A 76 -4.31 -14.80 10.90
CA TYR A 76 -4.73 -14.08 12.09
C TYR A 76 -3.77 -14.32 13.26
N GLU A 77 -3.38 -15.58 13.53
CA GLU A 77 -2.39 -15.90 14.55
C GLU A 77 -1.06 -15.17 14.28
N LYS A 78 -0.61 -15.16 13.02
CA LYS A 78 0.59 -14.44 12.63
C LYS A 78 0.46 -12.92 12.78
N LEU A 79 -0.73 -12.37 12.58
CA LEU A 79 -1.00 -10.95 12.86
C LEU A 79 -0.90 -10.68 14.36
N ILE A 80 -1.51 -11.51 15.22
CA ILE A 80 -1.43 -11.36 16.68
C ILE A 80 0.02 -11.42 17.16
N GLU A 81 0.80 -12.41 16.73
CA GLU A 81 2.23 -12.51 17.03
C GLU A 81 2.99 -11.22 16.62
N THR A 82 2.64 -10.68 15.46
CA THR A 82 3.25 -9.45 14.95
C THR A 82 2.86 -8.25 15.82
N LEU A 83 1.59 -8.14 16.21
CA LEU A 83 1.11 -7.06 17.06
C LEU A 83 1.75 -7.12 18.46
N GLU A 84 1.81 -8.30 19.08
CA GLU A 84 2.43 -8.49 20.39
C GLU A 84 3.91 -8.10 20.41
N ARG A 85 4.63 -8.39 19.33
CA ARG A 85 6.05 -8.06 19.21
C ARG A 85 6.32 -6.58 18.92
N GLU A 86 5.49 -5.95 18.08
CA GLU A 86 5.79 -4.63 17.54
C GLU A 86 4.99 -3.49 18.19
N MET A 87 3.97 -3.84 19.00
CA MET A 87 3.08 -2.86 19.62
C MET A 87 3.76 -2.18 20.81
N ASP A 88 4.12 -0.92 20.65
CA ASP A 88 4.73 -0.09 21.68
C ASP A 88 4.00 1.26 21.87
N GLY A 89 2.74 1.33 21.41
CA GLY A 89 1.91 2.53 21.41
C GLY A 89 2.02 3.36 20.14
N GLU A 90 2.93 3.04 19.22
CA GLU A 90 3.00 3.70 17.91
C GLU A 90 1.97 3.14 16.92
N ARG A 91 1.70 3.88 15.85
CA ARG A 91 0.63 3.58 14.89
C ARG A 91 0.99 2.45 13.94
N LEU A 92 0.04 1.54 13.75
CA LEU A 92 0.12 0.41 12.83
C LEU A 92 -1.02 0.49 11.80
N LEU A 93 -0.68 0.25 10.55
CA LEU A 93 -1.65 0.20 9.45
C LEU A 93 -1.69 -1.20 8.86
N VAL A 94 -2.87 -1.83 8.92
CA VAL A 94 -3.11 -3.16 8.38
C VAL A 94 -3.92 -3.06 7.10
N PHE A 95 -3.38 -3.56 6.00
CA PHE A 95 -4.06 -3.61 4.71
C PHE A 95 -4.74 -4.94 4.48
N VAL A 96 -6.01 -4.87 4.12
CA VAL A 96 -6.82 -5.99 3.64
C VAL A 96 -7.45 -5.67 2.29
N GLU A 97 -7.83 -6.70 1.54
CA GLU A 97 -8.31 -6.50 0.17
C GLU A 97 -9.76 -6.02 0.08
N THR A 98 -10.64 -6.48 0.97
CA THR A 98 -12.07 -6.22 0.88
C THR A 98 -12.62 -5.43 2.06
N LYS A 99 -13.74 -4.70 1.84
CA LYS A 99 -14.47 -3.98 2.88
C LYS A 99 -14.98 -4.94 3.97
N ALA A 100 -15.47 -6.10 3.56
CA ALA A 100 -15.93 -7.14 4.49
C ALA A 100 -14.80 -7.67 5.37
N SER A 101 -13.59 -7.84 4.81
CA SER A 101 -12.40 -8.21 5.58
C SER A 101 -12.01 -7.13 6.58
N VAL A 102 -12.14 -5.83 6.23
CA VAL A 102 -11.93 -4.73 7.19
C VAL A 102 -12.83 -4.89 8.40
N ASP A 103 -14.15 -5.06 8.19
CA ASP A 103 -15.11 -5.14 9.29
C ASP A 103 -14.91 -6.40 10.14
N THR A 104 -14.66 -7.53 9.49
CA THR A 104 -14.45 -8.82 10.17
C THR A 104 -13.18 -8.80 11.01
N LEU A 105 -12.05 -8.37 10.45
CA LEU A 105 -10.77 -8.32 11.14
C LEU A 105 -10.80 -7.29 12.27
N THR A 106 -11.40 -6.12 12.04
CA THR A 106 -11.59 -5.09 13.07
C THR A 106 -12.35 -5.64 14.27
N ARG A 107 -13.47 -6.35 14.01
CA ARG A 107 -14.27 -6.97 15.07
C ARG A 107 -13.47 -8.04 15.83
N LYS A 108 -12.78 -8.93 15.11
CA LYS A 108 -11.96 -10.00 15.69
C LYS A 108 -10.87 -9.44 16.59
N LEU A 109 -10.15 -8.42 16.16
CA LEU A 109 -9.14 -7.74 16.95
C LEU A 109 -9.71 -7.06 18.19
N ARG A 110 -10.85 -6.35 18.07
CA ARG A 110 -11.50 -5.69 19.22
C ARG A 110 -12.00 -6.67 20.26
N VAL A 111 -12.56 -7.80 19.85
CA VAL A 111 -12.94 -8.89 20.78
C VAL A 111 -11.70 -9.45 21.49
N GLY A 112 -10.55 -9.51 20.81
CA GLY A 112 -9.25 -9.87 21.41
C GLY A 112 -8.61 -8.75 22.26
N GLY A 113 -9.30 -7.61 22.48
CA GLY A 113 -8.80 -6.51 23.32
C GLY A 113 -7.89 -5.51 22.61
N TRP A 114 -7.69 -5.64 21.30
CA TRP A 114 -6.84 -4.73 20.53
C TRP A 114 -7.60 -3.43 20.17
N PRO A 115 -7.01 -2.24 20.35
CA PRO A 115 -7.63 -0.95 20.02
C PRO A 115 -7.58 -0.71 18.50
N ALA A 116 -8.45 -1.38 17.78
CA ALA A 116 -8.46 -1.41 16.32
C ALA A 116 -9.68 -0.67 15.73
N LEU A 117 -9.46 0.08 14.64
CA LEU A 117 -10.47 0.77 13.86
C LEU A 117 -10.42 0.36 12.39
N GLY A 118 -11.60 0.24 11.77
CA GLY A 118 -11.72 -0.11 10.36
C GLY A 118 -12.04 1.10 9.49
N LEU A 119 -11.38 1.20 8.31
CA LEU A 119 -11.59 2.27 7.34
C LEU A 119 -11.78 1.69 5.93
N HIS A 120 -12.95 1.90 5.32
CA HIS A 120 -13.22 1.54 3.94
C HIS A 120 -14.18 2.53 3.26
N GLY A 121 -14.34 2.39 1.94
CA GLY A 121 -15.06 3.37 1.12
C GLY A 121 -16.58 3.50 1.38
N ASP A 122 -17.22 2.51 2.05
CA ASP A 122 -18.66 2.55 2.34
C ASP A 122 -18.98 3.25 3.67
N LYS A 123 -17.95 3.60 4.46
CA LYS A 123 -18.16 4.38 5.68
C LYS A 123 -18.53 5.82 5.36
N GLU A 124 -19.48 6.37 6.13
CA GLU A 124 -19.86 7.78 6.01
C GLU A 124 -18.66 8.71 6.29
N GLN A 125 -18.66 9.89 5.67
CA GLN A 125 -17.54 10.82 5.82
C GLN A 125 -17.27 11.17 7.28
N LYS A 126 -18.31 11.38 8.09
CA LYS A 126 -18.16 11.66 9.54
C LYS A 126 -17.48 10.53 10.29
N GLU A 127 -17.82 9.27 9.98
CA GLU A 127 -17.17 8.10 10.60
C GLU A 127 -15.72 8.00 10.16
N ARG A 128 -15.41 8.26 8.88
CA ARG A 128 -14.05 8.27 8.36
C ARG A 128 -13.20 9.34 9.07
N ASP A 129 -13.73 10.54 9.22
CA ASP A 129 -13.04 11.65 9.88
C ASP A 129 -12.76 11.33 11.35
N TRP A 130 -13.72 10.70 12.02
CA TRP A 130 -13.54 10.23 13.40
C TRP A 130 -12.47 9.14 13.50
N VAL A 131 -12.52 8.08 12.67
CA VAL A 131 -11.50 7.01 12.63
C VAL A 131 -10.10 7.60 12.43
N LEU A 132 -9.98 8.53 11.50
CA LEU A 132 -8.70 9.19 11.21
C LEU A 132 -8.20 10.04 12.37
N SER A 133 -9.10 10.74 13.08
CA SER A 133 -8.77 11.52 14.27
C SER A 133 -8.25 10.63 15.39
N GLU A 134 -8.94 9.54 15.71
CA GLU A 134 -8.54 8.55 16.72
C GLU A 134 -7.21 7.88 16.39
N PHE A 135 -7.00 7.55 15.11
CA PHE A 135 -5.73 6.98 14.65
C PHE A 135 -4.58 8.00 14.71
N LYS A 136 -4.82 9.25 14.31
CA LYS A 136 -3.82 10.34 14.35
C LYS A 136 -3.43 10.72 15.77
N SER A 137 -4.37 10.71 16.71
CA SER A 137 -4.10 10.98 18.11
C SER A 137 -3.36 9.85 18.83
N GLY A 138 -3.39 8.62 18.27
CA GLY A 138 -2.87 7.44 18.92
C GLY A 138 -3.83 6.79 19.93
N SER A 139 -5.05 7.33 20.10
CA SER A 139 -6.09 6.73 20.97
C SER A 139 -6.49 5.33 20.51
N SER A 140 -6.46 5.11 19.19
CA SER A 140 -6.63 3.79 18.56
C SER A 140 -5.52 3.58 17.55
N PRO A 141 -4.37 3.05 17.98
CA PRO A 141 -3.16 3.00 17.17
C PRO A 141 -3.17 1.95 16.07
N ILE A 142 -4.18 1.07 16.00
CA ILE A 142 -4.31 0.06 14.93
C ILE A 142 -5.43 0.47 13.99
N MET A 143 -5.10 0.67 12.71
CA MET A 143 -6.10 0.91 11.66
C MET A 143 -6.05 -0.19 10.61
N ILE A 144 -7.21 -0.78 10.32
CA ILE A 144 -7.41 -1.75 9.24
C ILE A 144 -8.07 -1.02 8.08
N ALA A 145 -7.47 -1.09 6.88
CA ALA A 145 -7.98 -0.33 5.75
C ALA A 145 -7.84 -1.08 4.41
N THR A 146 -8.71 -0.70 3.46
CA THR A 146 -8.50 -1.02 2.05
C THR A 146 -7.65 0.05 1.36
N ASP A 147 -7.03 -0.28 0.22
CA ASP A 147 -6.20 0.65 -0.55
C ASP A 147 -6.91 1.96 -0.89
N VAL A 148 -8.16 1.87 -1.34
CA VAL A 148 -8.95 3.05 -1.74
C VAL A 148 -9.16 4.01 -0.57
N ALA A 149 -9.39 3.47 0.62
CA ALA A 149 -9.63 4.28 1.80
C ALA A 149 -8.36 4.89 2.39
N SER A 150 -7.21 4.24 2.20
CA SER A 150 -5.91 4.69 2.69
C SER A 150 -5.18 5.64 1.74
N ARG A 151 -5.62 5.74 0.48
CA ARG A 151 -5.04 6.68 -0.48
C ARG A 151 -5.29 8.12 -0.06
N GLY A 152 -4.26 8.94 -0.15
CA GLY A 152 -4.35 10.34 0.27
C GLY A 152 -4.37 10.54 1.78
N LEU A 153 -4.26 9.48 2.58
CA LEU A 153 -4.08 9.62 4.01
C LEU A 153 -2.70 10.24 4.29
N ASP A 154 -2.73 11.47 4.72
CA ASP A 154 -1.58 12.14 5.31
C ASP A 154 -1.54 11.79 6.80
N VAL A 155 -0.95 10.63 7.09
CA VAL A 155 -0.69 10.18 8.46
C VAL A 155 0.81 9.99 8.61
N GLU A 156 1.40 10.89 9.35
CA GLU A 156 2.80 10.76 9.76
C GLU A 156 2.93 9.77 10.92
N GLY A 157 4.11 9.16 11.06
CA GLY A 157 4.45 8.33 12.21
C GLY A 157 3.77 6.96 12.23
N VAL A 158 3.43 6.42 11.07
CA VAL A 158 3.11 4.99 10.97
C VAL A 158 4.42 4.21 11.09
N LYS A 159 4.56 3.44 12.16
CA LYS A 159 5.76 2.63 12.43
C LYS A 159 5.75 1.34 11.61
N LEU A 160 4.62 0.66 11.61
CA LEU A 160 4.47 -0.65 10.98
C LEU A 160 3.33 -0.64 9.97
N VAL A 161 3.59 -1.19 8.79
CA VAL A 161 2.58 -1.57 7.80
C VAL A 161 2.49 -3.09 7.73
N VAL A 162 1.31 -3.63 7.91
CA VAL A 162 1.05 -5.06 7.71
C VAL A 162 0.20 -5.24 6.45
N ASN A 163 0.72 -5.95 5.46
CA ASN A 163 -0.08 -6.43 4.34
C ASN A 163 -0.67 -7.79 4.74
N TYR A 164 -1.82 -7.77 5.39
CA TYR A 164 -2.56 -8.98 5.76
C TYR A 164 -3.03 -9.75 4.52
N ASP A 165 -3.45 -9.01 3.50
CA ASP A 165 -3.62 -9.52 2.15
C ASP A 165 -2.64 -8.83 1.20
N PHE A 166 -1.92 -9.61 0.39
CA PHE A 166 -1.11 -9.06 -0.69
C PHE A 166 -2.03 -8.38 -1.72
N PRO A 167 -1.66 -7.21 -2.29
CA PRO A 167 -2.56 -6.51 -3.20
C PRO A 167 -2.76 -7.28 -4.51
N ASN A 168 -3.97 -7.79 -4.72
CA ASN A 168 -4.35 -8.49 -5.96
C ASN A 168 -4.48 -7.53 -7.15
N ARG A 169 -5.04 -6.34 -6.89
CA ARG A 169 -5.16 -5.26 -7.89
C ARG A 169 -3.99 -4.31 -7.74
N GLY A 170 -3.22 -4.15 -8.82
CA GLY A 170 -2.01 -3.35 -8.81
C GLY A 170 -0.75 -4.10 -8.36
N GLY A 171 -0.88 -5.28 -7.77
CA GLY A 171 0.24 -6.18 -7.47
C GLY A 171 1.39 -5.49 -6.73
N VAL A 172 2.58 -5.65 -7.26
CA VAL A 172 3.82 -5.14 -6.64
C VAL A 172 3.88 -3.61 -6.60
N GLU A 173 3.23 -2.92 -7.54
CA GLU A 173 3.15 -1.45 -7.53
C GLU A 173 2.34 -0.96 -6.31
N GLU A 174 1.17 -1.56 -6.07
CA GLU A 174 0.37 -1.22 -4.90
C GLU A 174 1.07 -1.64 -3.59
N TYR A 175 1.80 -2.76 -3.61
CA TYR A 175 2.64 -3.15 -2.48
C TYR A 175 3.63 -2.05 -2.10
N VAL A 176 4.35 -1.49 -3.08
CA VAL A 176 5.30 -0.37 -2.84
C VAL A 176 4.58 0.86 -2.29
N HIS A 177 3.38 1.18 -2.79
CA HIS A 177 2.56 2.28 -2.28
C HIS A 177 2.11 2.06 -0.83
N ARG A 178 1.74 0.81 -0.46
CA ARG A 178 1.34 0.46 0.91
C ARG A 178 2.51 0.58 1.88
N ILE A 179 3.65 -0.03 1.58
CA ILE A 179 4.82 0.03 2.47
C ILE A 179 5.38 1.45 2.58
N GLY A 180 5.19 2.29 1.54
CA GLY A 180 5.51 3.72 1.58
C GLY A 180 4.61 4.54 2.51
N ARG A 181 3.68 3.94 3.28
CA ARG A 181 2.98 4.60 4.39
C ARG A 181 3.85 4.69 5.63
N THR A 182 4.88 3.88 5.74
CA THR A 182 5.92 3.99 6.77
C THR A 182 7.25 4.43 6.18
N GLY A 183 8.27 4.62 6.99
CA GLY A 183 9.61 5.02 6.54
C GLY A 183 9.69 6.42 5.94
N ARG A 184 8.83 7.37 6.36
CA ARG A 184 8.73 8.73 5.85
C ARG A 184 9.56 9.73 6.65
N ALA A 185 9.87 10.87 6.04
CA ALA A 185 10.60 11.99 6.65
C ALA A 185 11.93 11.58 7.31
N GLY A 186 12.67 10.65 6.68
CA GLY A 186 13.96 10.17 7.18
C GLY A 186 13.90 9.18 8.35
N ARG A 187 12.69 8.80 8.80
CA ARG A 187 12.50 7.78 9.84
C ARG A 187 12.60 6.39 9.25
N LEU A 188 13.04 5.44 10.06
CA LEU A 188 12.96 4.01 9.71
C LEU A 188 11.53 3.52 9.91
N GLY A 189 11.09 2.65 9.03
CA GLY A 189 9.80 1.98 9.11
C GLY A 189 9.93 0.48 8.91
N LYS A 190 8.87 -0.25 9.21
CA LYS A 190 8.81 -1.69 9.02
C LYS A 190 7.57 -2.08 8.23
N SER A 191 7.69 -3.07 7.36
CA SER A 191 6.58 -3.72 6.69
C SER A 191 6.63 -5.22 6.91
N VAL A 192 5.50 -5.81 7.29
CA VAL A 192 5.29 -7.25 7.37
C VAL A 192 4.24 -7.63 6.35
N THR A 193 4.54 -8.63 5.53
CA THR A 193 3.67 -9.03 4.41
C THR A 193 3.37 -10.52 4.49
N PHE A 194 2.10 -10.88 4.45
CA PHE A 194 1.64 -12.24 4.30
C PHE A 194 1.43 -12.52 2.82
N PHE A 195 2.27 -13.42 2.30
CA PHE A 195 2.25 -13.81 0.89
C PHE A 195 1.79 -15.25 0.79
N THR A 196 0.74 -15.49 0.02
CA THR A 196 0.12 -16.80 -0.09
C THR A 196 0.35 -17.43 -1.46
N ILE A 197 0.05 -18.72 -1.60
CA ILE A 197 0.11 -19.41 -2.89
C ILE A 197 -0.75 -18.71 -3.96
N ARG A 198 -1.86 -18.09 -3.55
CA ARG A 198 -2.75 -17.34 -4.47
C ARG A 198 -2.09 -16.12 -5.09
N ASP A 199 -1.03 -15.61 -4.45
CA ASP A 199 -0.30 -14.43 -4.87
C ASP A 199 0.88 -14.76 -5.80
N GLY A 200 1.10 -16.04 -6.12
CA GLY A 200 2.25 -16.58 -6.86
C GLY A 200 2.61 -15.80 -8.12
N ARG A 201 1.62 -15.35 -8.90
CA ARG A 201 1.83 -14.50 -10.08
C ARG A 201 2.62 -13.20 -9.81
N HIS A 202 2.69 -12.77 -8.57
CA HIS A 202 3.42 -11.57 -8.14
C HIS A 202 4.79 -11.88 -7.53
N ALA A 203 5.14 -13.16 -7.36
CA ALA A 203 6.35 -13.59 -6.66
C ALA A 203 7.61 -13.00 -7.29
N ARG A 204 7.75 -13.09 -8.62
CA ARG A 204 8.91 -12.56 -9.34
C ARG A 204 9.10 -11.06 -9.13
N GLY A 205 8.03 -10.28 -9.31
CA GLY A 205 8.08 -8.83 -9.11
C GLY A 205 8.39 -8.44 -7.66
N LEU A 206 7.85 -9.19 -6.68
CA LEU A 206 8.16 -8.95 -5.26
C LEU A 206 9.62 -9.27 -4.94
N VAL A 207 10.18 -10.36 -5.48
CA VAL A 207 11.61 -10.70 -5.36
C VAL A 207 12.47 -9.57 -5.92
N ASP A 208 12.12 -9.01 -7.08
CA ASP A 208 12.87 -7.91 -7.70
C ASP A 208 12.85 -6.65 -6.82
N VAL A 209 11.71 -6.30 -6.22
CA VAL A 209 11.62 -5.16 -5.28
C VAL A 209 12.45 -5.40 -4.03
N LEU A 210 12.39 -6.58 -3.42
CA LEU A 210 13.17 -6.92 -2.23
C LEU A 210 14.68 -6.83 -2.53
N ARG A 211 15.15 -7.41 -3.64
CA ARG A 211 16.55 -7.36 -4.05
C ARG A 211 17.02 -5.94 -4.33
N SER A 212 16.24 -5.16 -5.08
CA SER A 212 16.62 -3.78 -5.45
C SER A 212 16.68 -2.84 -4.24
N SER A 213 15.95 -3.13 -3.18
CA SER A 213 15.98 -2.40 -1.90
C SER A 213 16.93 -3.01 -0.85
N GLY A 214 17.70 -4.07 -1.21
CA GLY A 214 18.67 -4.70 -0.31
C GLY A 214 18.03 -5.51 0.82
N GLN A 215 16.80 -5.98 0.64
CA GLN A 215 16.06 -6.75 1.63
C GLN A 215 16.28 -8.25 1.47
N ARG A 216 16.08 -8.99 2.56
CA ARG A 216 16.14 -10.46 2.53
C ARG A 216 14.99 -11.03 1.71
N VAL A 217 15.31 -11.93 0.78
CA VAL A 217 14.32 -12.73 0.04
C VAL A 217 14.17 -14.08 0.74
N PRO A 218 12.97 -14.45 1.23
CA PRO A 218 12.74 -15.80 1.77
C PRO A 218 12.89 -16.87 0.69
N ASP A 219 13.48 -18.02 1.04
CA ASP A 219 13.70 -19.12 0.09
C ASP A 219 12.39 -19.62 -0.54
N ALA A 220 11.32 -19.73 0.26
CA ALA A 220 10.00 -20.11 -0.23
C ALA A 220 9.45 -19.13 -1.29
N LEU A 221 9.71 -17.81 -1.14
CA LEU A 221 9.32 -16.81 -2.13
C LEU A 221 10.19 -16.90 -3.38
N ALA A 222 11.50 -17.14 -3.23
CA ALA A 222 12.41 -17.32 -4.35
C ALA A 222 12.01 -18.55 -5.20
N ASN A 223 11.64 -19.66 -4.55
CA ASN A 223 11.14 -20.85 -5.23
C ASN A 223 9.83 -20.56 -5.98
N ALA A 224 8.85 -19.91 -5.34
CA ALA A 224 7.59 -19.51 -6.00
C ALA A 224 7.83 -18.58 -7.21
N ALA A 225 8.86 -17.76 -7.18
CA ALA A 225 9.23 -16.89 -8.31
C ALA A 225 9.91 -17.63 -9.45
N ALA A 226 10.55 -18.77 -9.19
CA ALA A 226 11.17 -19.62 -10.22
C ALA A 226 10.12 -20.44 -10.98
N ASP A 227 9.01 -20.79 -10.33
CA ASP A 227 7.90 -21.60 -10.87
C ASP A 227 6.84 -20.74 -11.61
N SER A 228 6.96 -19.41 -11.58
CA SER A 228 6.05 -18.42 -12.20
C SER A 228 6.63 -17.87 -13.50
#